data_4dd6f2b50c2abb75da93cd3de5cf4d63
#
_entry.id   4dd6f2b50c2abb75da93cd3de5cf4d63
#
_cell.length_a   1.000
_cell.length_b   1.000
_cell.length_c   1.000
_cell.angle_alpha   90.00
_cell.angle_beta   90.00
_cell.angle_gamma   90.00
#
_symmetry.space_group_name_H-M   'P 1'
#
loop_
_entity.id
_entity.type
_entity.pdbx_description
1 polymer ?
#
loop_
_entity_poly.entity_id
_entity_poly.type
_entity_poly.pdbx_seq_one_letter_code
_entity_poly.pdbx_strand_id
1 'polypeptide(L)'
;MYKKFFFFIFVFYLSIPELNANEKNLIIDQLISTNNLNFDFTQTSNEKTEKGNCTLVFNNKLHCKYNDEYQKEILIKEDSLIVTQKRYNKQFFYPLKSSPFIKILNKENLINIIKEANLNINEKIELNYIAESEITVYFNKSDYTLLGWQITDNFQNQINFFIKILSMNVMIDNNIFKTPKINQ
;
A
#
# COMPACT_ATOMS: atom_id res chain seq x y z
N MET A 1 63.32 36.14 2.57
CA MET A 1 62.90 34.81 3.07
C MET A 1 61.35 34.83 3.31
N TYR A 2 60.55 34.46 2.32
CA TYR A 2 59.12 34.48 2.41
C TYR A 2 58.58 33.07 2.78
N LYS A 3 58.06 32.88 3.98
CA LYS A 3 57.34 31.67 4.41
C LYS A 3 55.95 31.67 3.75
N LYS A 4 55.73 30.75 2.78
CA LYS A 4 54.37 30.46 2.25
C LYS A 4 53.58 29.68 3.30
N PHE A 5 52.56 30.29 3.82
CA PHE A 5 51.60 29.66 4.71
C PHE A 5 50.55 28.93 3.85
N PHE A 6 50.59 27.60 3.82
CA PHE A 6 49.66 26.76 3.06
C PHE A 6 48.43 26.53 3.94
N PHE A 7 47.34 27.23 3.63
CA PHE A 7 46.07 27.08 4.33
C PHE A 7 45.33 25.85 3.76
N PHE A 8 45.34 24.75 4.52
CA PHE A 8 44.65 23.51 4.15
C PHE A 8 43.17 23.68 4.48
N ILE A 9 42.32 23.97 3.47
CA ILE A 9 40.86 24.00 3.64
C ILE A 9 40.37 22.54 3.71
N PHE A 10 40.07 22.09 4.92
CA PHE A 10 39.42 20.79 5.17
C PHE A 10 37.94 20.96 4.86
N VAL A 11 37.51 20.58 3.65
CA VAL A 11 36.09 20.56 3.28
C VAL A 11 35.43 19.35 3.99
N PHE A 12 34.73 19.65 5.06
CA PHE A 12 33.89 18.67 5.76
C PHE A 12 32.69 18.34 4.86
N TYR A 13 32.74 17.20 4.20
CA TYR A 13 31.55 16.61 3.56
C TYR A 13 30.58 16.20 4.65
N LEU A 14 29.63 17.07 4.96
CA LEU A 14 28.46 16.70 5.75
C LEU A 14 27.57 15.77 4.90
N SER A 15 27.72 14.48 5.11
CA SER A 15 26.80 13.48 4.60
C SER A 15 25.41 13.76 5.18
N ILE A 16 24.40 13.93 4.32
CA ILE A 16 22.99 14.14 4.65
C ILE A 16 22.25 12.77 4.61
N PRO A 17 22.41 11.86 5.57
CA PRO A 17 21.57 10.67 5.67
C PRO A 17 20.39 10.82 6.64
N GLU A 18 20.37 11.88 7.49
CA GLU A 18 19.41 11.99 8.58
C GLU A 18 17.98 12.34 8.14
N LEU A 19 17.81 13.06 7.04
CA LEU A 19 16.48 13.52 6.61
C LEU A 19 15.58 12.35 6.17
N ASN A 20 16.13 11.38 5.45
CA ASN A 20 15.39 10.23 4.93
C ASN A 20 14.94 9.26 6.02
N ALA A 21 15.72 9.12 7.10
CA ALA A 21 15.37 8.28 8.23
C ALA A 21 14.18 8.86 9.02
N ASN A 22 14.11 10.20 9.13
CA ASN A 22 13.02 10.89 9.81
C ASN A 22 11.68 10.68 9.09
N GLU A 23 11.65 10.84 7.76
CA GLU A 23 10.41 10.67 6.96
C GLU A 23 9.84 9.24 7.07
N LYS A 24 10.69 8.22 7.00
CA LYS A 24 10.27 6.83 7.18
C LYS A 24 9.68 6.58 8.56
N ASN A 25 10.26 7.17 9.61
CA ASN A 25 9.76 7.03 10.98
C ASN A 25 8.36 7.67 11.11
N LEU A 26 8.15 8.85 10.53
CA LEU A 26 6.83 9.52 10.55
C LEU A 26 5.76 8.70 9.83
N ILE A 27 6.10 8.07 8.70
CA ILE A 27 5.21 7.13 8.00
C ILE A 27 4.89 5.92 8.87
N ILE A 28 5.91 5.34 9.53
CA ILE A 28 5.75 4.17 10.41
C ILE A 28 4.85 4.53 11.60
N ASP A 29 5.06 5.68 12.23
CA ASP A 29 4.25 6.14 13.36
C ASP A 29 2.79 6.34 12.94
N GLN A 30 2.56 6.97 11.78
CA GLN A 30 1.22 7.12 11.21
C GLN A 30 0.58 5.75 10.91
N LEU A 31 1.33 4.80 10.35
CA LEU A 31 0.85 3.46 10.06
C LEU A 31 0.54 2.67 11.35
N ILE A 32 1.38 2.78 12.38
CA ILE A 32 1.16 2.13 13.69
C ILE A 32 -0.15 2.63 14.31
N SER A 33 -0.41 3.94 14.25
CA SER A 33 -1.63 4.56 14.77
C SER A 33 -2.90 4.21 13.98
N THR A 34 -2.76 3.69 12.74
CA THR A 34 -3.88 3.37 11.85
C THR A 34 -4.31 1.92 12.03
N ASN A 35 -5.50 1.66 12.59
CA ASN A 35 -6.04 0.31 12.76
C ASN A 35 -6.90 -0.13 11.57
N ASN A 36 -7.68 0.79 11.02
CA ASN A 36 -8.54 0.51 9.87
C ASN A 36 -8.72 1.76 9.00
N LEU A 37 -9.10 1.51 7.75
CA LEU A 37 -9.37 2.51 6.73
C LEU A 37 -10.65 2.17 5.98
N ASN A 38 -11.52 3.17 5.78
CA ASN A 38 -12.52 3.14 4.74
C ASN A 38 -12.09 4.10 3.63
N PHE A 39 -12.12 3.66 2.40
CA PHE A 39 -11.63 4.45 1.28
C PHE A 39 -12.31 4.13 -0.05
N ASP A 40 -12.40 5.11 -0.92
CA ASP A 40 -12.64 4.90 -2.34
C ASP A 40 -11.32 4.56 -3.02
N PHE A 41 -11.38 3.72 -4.07
CA PHE A 41 -10.19 3.37 -4.83
C PHE A 41 -10.38 3.55 -6.33
N THR A 42 -9.26 3.74 -7.01
CA THR A 42 -9.10 3.59 -8.44
C THR A 42 -7.97 2.61 -8.70
N GLN A 43 -8.27 1.51 -9.35
CA GLN A 43 -7.31 0.48 -9.77
C GLN A 43 -7.13 0.55 -11.28
N THR A 44 -5.89 0.60 -11.74
CA THR A 44 -5.56 0.56 -13.17
C THR A 44 -4.62 -0.60 -13.44
N SER A 45 -4.96 -1.44 -14.41
CA SER A 45 -4.14 -2.55 -14.89
C SER A 45 -4.39 -2.73 -16.38
N ASN A 46 -3.33 -2.71 -17.20
CA ASN A 46 -3.41 -2.92 -18.66
C ASN A 46 -4.56 -2.14 -19.31
N GLU A 47 -4.54 -0.83 -19.27
CA GLU A 47 -5.55 0.07 -19.86
C GLU A 47 -6.95 -0.01 -19.21
N LYS A 48 -7.22 -1.02 -18.37
CA LYS A 48 -8.49 -1.16 -17.66
C LYS A 48 -8.44 -0.37 -16.36
N THR A 49 -9.42 0.50 -16.17
CA THR A 49 -9.62 1.24 -14.91
C THR A 49 -10.87 0.74 -14.22
N GLU A 50 -10.75 0.35 -12.97
CA GLU A 50 -11.82 -0.09 -12.09
C GLU A 50 -11.88 0.82 -10.86
N LYS A 51 -13.08 1.06 -10.34
CA LYS A 51 -13.31 1.89 -9.16
C LYS A 51 -14.23 1.18 -8.18
N GLY A 52 -14.17 1.61 -6.94
CA GLY A 52 -15.05 1.08 -5.90
C GLY A 52 -14.70 1.64 -4.54
N ASN A 53 -15.19 0.97 -3.51
CA ASN A 53 -14.88 1.30 -2.12
C ASN A 53 -14.39 0.07 -1.37
N CYS A 54 -13.54 0.29 -0.37
CA CYS A 54 -12.99 -0.76 0.46
C CYS A 54 -13.03 -0.39 1.94
N THR A 55 -13.14 -1.42 2.76
CA THR A 55 -12.81 -1.37 4.18
C THR A 55 -11.61 -2.30 4.43
N LEU A 56 -10.52 -1.72 4.92
CA LEU A 56 -9.33 -2.43 5.37
C LEU A 56 -9.27 -2.42 6.89
N VAL A 57 -9.08 -3.57 7.50
CA VAL A 57 -8.62 -3.70 8.89
C VAL A 57 -7.27 -4.38 8.84
N PHE A 58 -6.24 -3.68 9.31
CA PHE A 58 -4.88 -4.20 9.27
C PHE A 58 -4.78 -5.55 9.97
N ASN A 59 -3.83 -6.35 9.47
CA ASN A 59 -3.63 -7.77 9.67
C ASN A 59 -4.65 -8.61 8.89
N ASN A 60 -4.69 -8.35 7.57
CA ASN A 60 -5.24 -9.22 6.54
C ASN A 60 -6.77 -9.31 6.46
N LYS A 61 -7.51 -8.23 6.77
CA LYS A 61 -8.93 -8.17 6.47
C LYS A 61 -9.19 -7.02 5.49
N LEU A 62 -9.66 -7.35 4.31
CA LEU A 62 -10.07 -6.37 3.30
C LEU A 62 -11.39 -6.80 2.68
N HIS A 63 -12.33 -5.88 2.57
CA HIS A 63 -13.54 -6.06 1.79
C HIS A 63 -13.69 -4.90 0.81
N CYS A 64 -13.71 -5.20 -0.48
CA CYS A 64 -13.89 -4.23 -1.55
C CYS A 64 -15.14 -4.54 -2.37
N LYS A 65 -15.88 -3.50 -2.71
CA LYS A 65 -16.99 -3.53 -3.65
C LYS A 65 -16.60 -2.71 -4.87
N TYR A 66 -16.66 -3.34 -6.05
CA TYR A 66 -16.35 -2.71 -7.31
C TYR A 66 -17.61 -2.11 -7.95
N ASN A 67 -17.45 -0.96 -8.56
CA ASN A 67 -18.51 -0.29 -9.32
C ASN A 67 -18.50 -0.81 -10.77
N ASP A 68 -18.72 -2.10 -10.94
CA ASP A 68 -18.74 -2.78 -12.24
C ASP A 68 -20.07 -3.49 -12.50
N GLU A 69 -20.28 -3.88 -13.76
CA GLU A 69 -21.50 -4.60 -14.15
C GLU A 69 -21.65 -5.98 -13.54
N TYR A 70 -20.53 -6.58 -13.09
CA TYR A 70 -20.49 -7.90 -12.47
C TYR A 70 -20.87 -7.88 -11.00
N GLN A 71 -21.00 -6.69 -10.41
CA GLN A 71 -21.15 -6.49 -8.96
C GLN A 71 -20.06 -7.26 -8.20
N LYS A 72 -18.81 -7.05 -8.67
CA LYS A 72 -17.65 -7.75 -8.13
C LYS A 72 -17.39 -7.31 -6.70
N GLU A 73 -17.19 -8.27 -5.82
CA GLU A 73 -16.68 -8.06 -4.45
C GLU A 73 -15.42 -8.89 -4.24
N ILE A 74 -14.45 -8.28 -3.58
CA ILE A 74 -13.22 -8.94 -3.14
C ILE A 74 -13.24 -8.97 -1.62
N LEU A 75 -13.11 -10.16 -1.07
CA LEU A 75 -12.94 -10.36 0.36
C LEU A 75 -11.59 -11.03 0.62
N ILE A 76 -10.76 -10.41 1.44
CA ILE A 76 -9.55 -11.01 1.98
C ILE A 76 -9.80 -11.24 3.46
N LYS A 77 -9.62 -12.49 3.85
CA LYS A 77 -9.77 -12.93 5.24
C LYS A 77 -8.85 -14.11 5.48
N GLU A 78 -8.05 -14.02 6.55
CA GLU A 78 -7.06 -15.04 6.87
C GLU A 78 -6.09 -15.24 5.68
N ASP A 79 -5.93 -16.44 5.16
CA ASP A 79 -5.04 -16.78 4.06
C ASP A 79 -5.77 -16.92 2.70
N SER A 80 -6.98 -16.37 2.60
CA SER A 80 -7.86 -16.54 1.43
C SER A 80 -8.26 -15.21 0.80
N LEU A 81 -8.18 -15.17 -0.52
CA LEU A 81 -8.77 -14.16 -1.37
C LEU A 81 -10.01 -14.76 -2.03
N ILE A 82 -11.17 -14.17 -1.79
CA ILE A 82 -12.46 -14.58 -2.35
C ILE A 82 -12.93 -13.49 -3.31
N VAL A 83 -13.13 -13.87 -4.57
CA VAL A 83 -13.71 -13.00 -5.59
C VAL A 83 -15.13 -13.46 -5.87
N THR A 84 -16.12 -12.60 -5.60
CA THR A 84 -17.53 -12.87 -5.85
C THR A 84 -18.04 -11.99 -6.97
N GLN A 85 -18.65 -12.59 -7.99
CA GLN A 85 -19.39 -11.90 -9.06
C GLN A 85 -20.89 -12.13 -8.85
N LYS A 86 -21.54 -11.25 -8.10
CA LYS A 86 -22.93 -11.44 -7.66
C LYS A 86 -23.90 -11.57 -8.82
N ARG A 87 -23.73 -10.79 -9.88
CA ARG A 87 -24.60 -10.85 -11.07
C ARG A 87 -24.63 -12.22 -11.72
N TYR A 88 -23.51 -12.95 -11.70
CA TYR A 88 -23.41 -14.28 -12.30
C TYR A 88 -23.50 -15.42 -11.29
N ASN A 89 -23.71 -15.09 -10.04
CA ASN A 89 -23.76 -16.08 -8.95
C ASN A 89 -22.51 -16.97 -8.89
N LYS A 90 -21.32 -16.35 -9.15
CA LYS A 90 -20.02 -17.05 -9.19
C LYS A 90 -19.12 -16.58 -8.07
N GLN A 91 -18.38 -17.53 -7.52
CA GLN A 91 -17.41 -17.27 -6.47
C GLN A 91 -16.12 -18.07 -6.74
N PHE A 92 -14.97 -17.40 -6.58
CA PHE A 92 -13.64 -17.97 -6.82
C PHE A 92 -12.81 -17.78 -5.56
N PHE A 93 -12.03 -18.81 -5.22
CA PHE A 93 -11.17 -18.82 -4.04
C PHE A 93 -9.73 -18.96 -4.50
N TYR A 94 -8.88 -18.08 -3.98
CA TYR A 94 -7.45 -18.06 -4.30
C TYR A 94 -6.63 -18.06 -3.01
N PRO A 95 -5.53 -18.84 -2.93
CA PRO A 95 -4.61 -18.76 -1.81
C PRO A 95 -3.89 -17.40 -1.84
N LEU A 96 -3.84 -16.74 -0.69
CA LEU A 96 -3.26 -15.39 -0.59
C LEU A 96 -1.72 -15.40 -0.50
N LYS A 97 -1.13 -16.52 -0.03
CA LYS A 97 0.31 -16.63 0.30
C LYS A 97 1.26 -16.25 -0.82
N SER A 98 0.85 -16.43 -2.08
CA SER A 98 1.65 -16.13 -3.28
C SER A 98 1.41 -14.73 -3.87
N SER A 99 0.54 -13.91 -3.27
CA SER A 99 0.23 -12.59 -3.80
C SER A 99 1.10 -11.52 -3.16
N PRO A 100 1.80 -10.67 -3.95
CA PRO A 100 2.54 -9.51 -3.42
C PRO A 100 1.64 -8.57 -2.62
N PHE A 101 0.35 -8.58 -2.89
CA PHE A 101 -0.65 -7.74 -2.25
C PHE A 101 -0.77 -7.98 -0.74
N ILE A 102 -0.53 -9.22 -0.27
CA ILE A 102 -0.56 -9.55 1.18
C ILE A 102 0.49 -8.74 1.96
N LYS A 103 1.61 -8.41 1.33
CA LYS A 103 2.69 -7.66 1.97
C LYS A 103 2.23 -6.25 2.36
N ILE A 104 1.29 -5.66 1.60
CA ILE A 104 0.73 -4.32 1.87
C ILE A 104 -0.37 -4.37 2.92
N LEU A 105 -1.17 -5.45 2.96
CA LEU A 105 -2.29 -5.59 3.88
C LEU A 105 -1.87 -5.99 5.30
N ASN A 106 -0.67 -6.53 5.46
CA ASN A 106 -0.09 -6.85 6.76
C ASN A 106 0.78 -5.70 7.23
N LYS A 107 0.45 -5.14 8.40
CA LYS A 107 1.12 -3.95 8.93
C LYS A 107 2.62 -4.18 9.19
N GLU A 108 2.98 -5.32 9.74
CA GLU A 108 4.39 -5.66 10.03
C GLU A 108 5.20 -5.78 8.74
N ASN A 109 4.68 -6.47 7.73
CA ASN A 109 5.31 -6.56 6.42
C ASN A 109 5.45 -5.20 5.75
N LEU A 110 4.42 -4.35 5.83
CA LEU A 110 4.45 -3.00 5.27
C LEU A 110 5.50 -2.12 5.98
N ILE A 111 5.64 -2.23 7.31
CA ILE A 111 6.70 -1.55 8.07
C ILE A 111 8.09 -2.01 7.61
N ASN A 112 8.28 -3.30 7.36
CA ASN A 112 9.55 -3.81 6.86
C ASN A 112 9.85 -3.28 5.45
N ILE A 113 8.85 -3.25 4.56
CA ILE A 113 8.98 -2.61 3.24
C ILE A 113 9.41 -1.15 3.40
N ILE A 114 8.77 -0.37 4.27
CA ILE A 114 9.10 1.05 4.50
C ILE A 114 10.56 1.21 4.94
N LYS A 115 11.03 0.37 5.86
CA LYS A 115 12.41 0.43 6.37
C LYS A 115 13.44 0.16 5.27
N GLU A 116 13.19 -0.83 4.42
CA GLU A 116 14.14 -1.32 3.41
C GLU A 116 14.05 -0.60 2.06
N ALA A 117 12.89 -0.01 1.74
CA ALA A 117 12.64 0.65 0.45
C ALA A 117 13.53 1.87 0.22
N ASN A 118 13.80 2.16 -1.05
CA ASN A 118 14.39 3.43 -1.46
C ASN A 118 13.32 4.54 -1.41
N LEU A 119 13.65 5.63 -0.72
CA LEU A 119 12.77 6.77 -0.52
C LEU A 119 12.98 7.81 -1.63
N ASN A 120 11.89 8.26 -2.25
CA ASN A 120 11.85 9.40 -3.16
C ASN A 120 10.72 10.35 -2.73
N ILE A 121 11.02 11.65 -2.62
CA ILE A 121 10.07 12.67 -2.15
C ILE A 121 9.91 13.72 -3.25
N ASN A 122 8.75 13.74 -3.86
CA ASN A 122 8.34 14.73 -4.85
C ASN A 122 7.01 15.40 -4.42
N GLU A 123 5.98 15.31 -5.22
CA GLU A 123 4.62 15.73 -4.87
C GLU A 123 4.00 14.82 -3.79
N LYS A 124 4.41 13.55 -3.77
CA LYS A 124 4.08 12.53 -2.78
C LYS A 124 5.36 11.83 -2.32
N ILE A 125 5.28 11.05 -1.28
CA ILE A 125 6.35 10.16 -0.85
C ILE A 125 6.19 8.82 -1.56
N GLU A 126 7.26 8.36 -2.21
CA GLU A 126 7.34 7.10 -2.92
C GLU A 126 8.38 6.21 -2.28
N LEU A 127 7.99 5.01 -1.90
CA LEU A 127 8.86 3.99 -1.32
C LEU A 127 8.95 2.82 -2.29
N ASN A 128 10.12 2.70 -2.94
CA ASN A 128 10.38 1.66 -3.94
C ASN A 128 11.11 0.49 -3.28
N TYR A 129 10.46 -0.65 -3.22
CA TYR A 129 10.97 -1.89 -2.67
C TYR A 129 11.08 -2.96 -3.75
N ILE A 130 12.26 -3.53 -3.89
CA ILE A 130 12.57 -4.58 -4.87
C ILE A 130 13.04 -5.81 -4.11
N ALA A 131 12.27 -6.89 -4.21
CA ALA A 131 12.61 -8.21 -3.72
C ALA A 131 12.21 -9.27 -4.75
N GLU A 132 11.35 -10.23 -4.41
CA GLU A 132 10.75 -11.18 -5.35
C GLU A 132 9.78 -10.50 -6.36
N SER A 133 9.25 -9.34 -5.97
CA SER A 133 8.38 -8.50 -6.80
C SER A 133 8.69 -7.04 -6.52
N GLU A 134 8.49 -6.20 -7.52
CA GLU A 134 8.60 -4.75 -7.37
C GLU A 134 7.31 -4.20 -6.76
N ILE A 135 7.47 -3.47 -5.65
CA ILE A 135 6.38 -2.84 -4.92
C ILE A 135 6.76 -1.37 -4.73
N THR A 136 5.91 -0.45 -5.18
CA THR A 136 6.01 0.96 -4.83
C THR A 136 4.83 1.32 -3.94
N VAL A 137 5.08 1.90 -2.78
CA VAL A 137 4.03 2.38 -1.87
C VAL A 137 4.06 3.90 -1.83
N TYR A 138 2.89 4.52 -1.92
CA TYR A 138 2.72 5.97 -1.97
C TYR A 138 2.10 6.49 -0.68
N PHE A 139 2.69 7.55 -0.13
CA PHE A 139 2.18 8.23 1.05
C PHE A 139 2.02 9.73 0.80
N ASN A 140 1.08 10.33 1.49
CA ASN A 140 0.85 11.76 1.48
C ASN A 140 1.99 12.47 2.24
N LYS A 141 2.53 13.52 1.64
CA LYS A 141 3.65 14.29 2.21
C LYS A 141 3.23 15.14 3.41
N SER A 142 1.96 15.52 3.52
CA SER A 142 1.50 16.43 4.57
C SER A 142 1.12 15.73 5.88
N ASP A 143 0.61 14.49 5.80
CA ASP A 143 0.08 13.75 6.95
C ASP A 143 0.53 12.28 7.00
N TYR A 144 1.41 11.87 6.08
CA TYR A 144 1.99 10.52 6.00
C TYR A 144 0.97 9.38 5.85
N THR A 145 -0.27 9.71 5.45
CA THR A 145 -1.30 8.70 5.20
C THR A 145 -1.05 7.95 3.91
N LEU A 146 -1.51 6.71 3.83
CA LEU A 146 -1.40 5.86 2.65
C LEU A 146 -2.21 6.46 1.49
N LEU A 147 -1.59 6.67 0.33
CA LEU A 147 -2.23 7.11 -0.92
C LEU A 147 -2.47 5.96 -1.90
N GLY A 148 -1.76 4.85 -1.74
CA GLY A 148 -1.89 3.72 -2.64
C GLY A 148 -0.59 2.96 -2.83
N TRP A 149 -0.59 2.10 -3.86
CA TRP A 149 0.57 1.28 -4.20
C TRP A 149 0.55 0.89 -5.67
N GLN A 150 1.71 0.50 -6.15
CA GLN A 150 1.91 -0.17 -7.43
C GLN A 150 2.58 -1.52 -7.15
N ILE A 151 2.10 -2.56 -7.80
CA ILE A 151 2.73 -3.88 -7.79
C ILE A 151 2.88 -4.39 -9.21
N THR A 152 3.93 -5.16 -9.46
CA THR A 152 4.08 -5.94 -10.69
C THR A 152 3.65 -7.38 -10.39
N ASP A 153 2.67 -7.90 -11.13
CA ASP A 153 2.18 -9.26 -10.96
C ASP A 153 3.12 -10.29 -11.62
N ASN A 154 2.84 -11.57 -11.43
CA ASN A 154 3.64 -12.67 -12.00
C ASN A 154 3.63 -12.71 -13.54
N PHE A 155 2.72 -11.98 -14.19
CA PHE A 155 2.61 -11.83 -15.64
C PHE A 155 3.25 -10.54 -16.15
N GLN A 156 4.01 -9.83 -15.31
CA GLN A 156 4.65 -8.55 -15.59
C GLN A 156 3.64 -7.40 -15.86
N ASN A 157 2.39 -7.54 -15.42
CA ASN A 157 1.43 -6.46 -15.48
C ASN A 157 1.63 -5.53 -14.30
N GLN A 158 1.67 -4.22 -14.57
CA GLN A 158 1.64 -3.22 -13.52
C GLN A 158 0.20 -2.98 -13.07
N ILE A 159 -0.03 -3.12 -11.76
CA ILE A 159 -1.30 -2.83 -11.12
C ILE A 159 -1.09 -1.62 -10.21
N ASN A 160 -1.71 -0.51 -10.60
CA ASN A 160 -1.71 0.72 -9.79
C ASN A 160 -3.01 0.79 -9.01
N PHE A 161 -2.92 1.02 -7.71
CA PHE A 161 -4.06 1.12 -6.83
C PHE A 161 -3.95 2.39 -5.99
N PHE A 162 -4.74 3.40 -6.33
CA PHE A 162 -4.80 4.66 -5.60
C PHE A 162 -6.05 4.72 -4.73
N ILE A 163 -5.91 5.29 -3.54
CA ILE A 163 -7.00 5.38 -2.56
C ILE A 163 -7.28 6.83 -2.17
N LYS A 164 -8.54 7.10 -1.87
CA LYS A 164 -9.00 8.31 -1.21
C LYS A 164 -9.62 7.91 0.11
N ILE A 165 -8.93 8.18 1.21
CA ILE A 165 -9.40 7.84 2.56
C ILE A 165 -10.64 8.66 2.89
N LEU A 166 -11.69 7.98 3.33
CA LEU A 166 -12.95 8.54 3.78
C LEU A 166 -13.02 8.63 5.31
N SER A 167 -12.50 7.59 5.98
CA SER A 167 -12.40 7.56 7.44
C SER A 167 -11.31 6.59 7.90
N MET A 168 -10.75 6.85 9.09
CA MET A 168 -9.75 6.03 9.75
C MET A 168 -10.15 5.75 11.20
N ASN A 169 -9.74 4.59 11.71
CA ASN A 169 -9.90 4.23 13.12
C ASN A 169 -11.34 4.31 13.63
N VAL A 170 -12.30 3.99 12.77
CA VAL A 170 -13.72 3.94 13.12
C VAL A 170 -14.12 2.54 13.59
N MET A 171 -15.25 2.45 14.30
CA MET A 171 -15.82 1.15 14.65
C MET A 171 -16.28 0.43 13.38
N ILE A 172 -15.81 -0.81 13.15
CA ILE A 172 -16.13 -1.62 11.98
C ILE A 172 -17.05 -2.77 12.39
N ASP A 173 -18.16 -2.94 11.68
CA ASP A 173 -18.99 -4.15 11.82
C ASP A 173 -18.28 -5.34 11.17
N ASN A 174 -17.85 -6.31 11.99
CA ASN A 174 -17.17 -7.51 11.51
C ASN A 174 -18.05 -8.38 10.56
N ASN A 175 -19.35 -8.15 10.47
CA ASN A 175 -20.20 -8.86 9.53
C ASN A 175 -19.86 -8.58 8.07
N ILE A 176 -19.25 -7.44 7.77
CA ILE A 176 -18.80 -7.11 6.41
C ILE A 176 -17.73 -8.07 5.88
N PHE A 177 -17.00 -8.75 6.77
CA PHE A 177 -15.97 -9.74 6.42
C PHE A 177 -16.51 -11.18 6.38
N LYS A 178 -17.83 -11.35 6.36
CA LYS A 178 -18.45 -12.66 6.07
C LYS A 178 -18.43 -12.89 4.57
N THR A 179 -18.15 -14.15 4.18
CA THR A 179 -18.21 -14.54 2.76
C THR A 179 -19.56 -14.16 2.17
N PRO A 180 -19.60 -13.40 1.07
CA PRO A 180 -20.85 -13.04 0.42
C PRO A 180 -21.64 -14.28 0.05
N LYS A 181 -22.94 -14.27 0.36
CA LYS A 181 -23.82 -15.36 -0.09
C LYS A 181 -24.08 -15.22 -1.58
N ILE A 182 -23.97 -16.33 -2.30
CA ILE A 182 -24.47 -16.50 -3.65
C ILE A 182 -25.77 -17.30 -3.59
N ASN A 183 -26.74 -16.94 -4.43
CA ASN A 183 -27.97 -17.70 -4.51
C ASN A 183 -27.64 -19.06 -5.17
N GLN A 184 -28.00 -20.14 -4.54
CA GLN A 184 -27.92 -21.49 -5.10
C GLN A 184 -29.06 -21.74 -6.06
#